data_21f667aec9277fe1356078d0632c3089
#
_entry.id   21f667aec9277fe1356078d0632c3089
#
_cell.length_a   1.000
_cell.length_b   1.000
_cell.length_c   1.000
_cell.angle_alpha   90.00
_cell.angle_beta   90.00
_cell.angle_gamma   90.00
#
_symmetry.space_group_name_H-M   'P 1'
#
loop_
_entity.id
_entity.type
_entity.pdbx_description
1 polymer ?
#
loop_
_entity_poly.entity_id
_entity_poly.type
_entity_poly.pdbx_seq_one_letter_code
_entity_poly.pdbx_strand_id
1 'polypeptide(L)'
;MYKQSIIFFGIVIPMLALAAIIGGCFFLKNYINQSFDVKTSQYRVYTQSRNSVMQIEGKVAKQREHLARWKTSLSTETTSALRTNLKLISEKLPPKEFQETAFDPIAGKGGFGTASNQKSSQIRLGFRGTFRSVQRALAELEARMPQLQLQELRIDPSQQGGLLNFQVNYTAWEN
;
A
#
# COMPACT_ATOMS: atom_id res chain seq x y z
N MET A 1 67.44 -52.17 -35.68
CA MET A 1 66.11 -51.49 -35.99
C MET A 1 64.98 -52.03 -35.18
N TYR A 2 64.94 -53.23 -34.66
CA TYR A 2 63.80 -53.81 -33.88
C TYR A 2 63.55 -53.20 -32.48
N LYS A 3 64.58 -52.73 -31.80
CA LYS A 3 64.45 -52.19 -30.43
C LYS A 3 63.63 -50.85 -30.37
N GLN A 4 63.73 -50.04 -31.39
CA GLN A 4 62.96 -48.76 -31.46
C GLN A 4 61.47 -48.99 -31.68
N SER A 5 61.13 -49.98 -32.47
CA SER A 5 59.72 -50.33 -32.73
C SER A 5 58.97 -50.87 -31.50
N ILE A 6 59.69 -51.65 -30.68
CA ILE A 6 59.13 -52.22 -29.44
C ILE A 6 58.83 -51.14 -28.38
N ILE A 7 59.74 -50.16 -28.26
CA ILE A 7 59.53 -49.03 -27.34
C ILE A 7 58.36 -48.14 -27.82
N PHE A 8 58.26 -47.90 -29.11
CA PHE A 8 57.20 -47.05 -29.66
C PHE A 8 55.81 -47.69 -29.54
N PHE A 9 55.66 -48.98 -29.86
CA PHE A 9 54.37 -49.67 -29.76
C PHE A 9 54.06 -50.08 -28.32
N GLY A 10 55.02 -50.44 -27.51
CA GLY A 10 54.75 -50.93 -26.17
C GLY A 10 54.57 -49.88 -25.09
N ILE A 11 55.12 -48.66 -25.27
CA ILE A 11 55.07 -47.62 -24.23
C ILE A 11 54.38 -46.38 -24.73
N VAL A 12 54.65 -45.86 -25.94
CA VAL A 12 54.11 -44.56 -26.41
C VAL A 12 52.68 -44.66 -26.77
N ILE A 13 52.22 -45.72 -27.41
CA ILE A 13 50.81 -45.87 -27.79
C ILE A 13 49.88 -46.01 -26.58
N PRO A 14 50.13 -46.87 -25.57
CA PRO A 14 49.29 -46.94 -24.38
C PRO A 14 49.32 -45.64 -23.55
N MET A 15 50.44 -44.94 -23.52
CA MET A 15 50.53 -43.66 -22.81
C MET A 15 49.69 -42.56 -23.51
N LEU A 16 49.70 -42.55 -24.85
CA LEU A 16 48.85 -41.65 -25.64
C LEU A 16 47.37 -41.97 -25.48
N ALA A 17 47.01 -43.24 -25.45
CA ALA A 17 45.65 -43.69 -25.20
C ALA A 17 45.12 -43.26 -23.81
N LEU A 18 45.95 -43.44 -22.77
CA LEU A 18 45.64 -42.97 -21.41
C LEU A 18 45.47 -41.44 -21.35
N ALA A 19 46.34 -40.68 -21.98
CA ALA A 19 46.21 -39.24 -22.04
C ALA A 19 44.95 -38.77 -22.76
N ALA A 20 44.55 -39.45 -23.84
CA ALA A 20 43.30 -39.19 -24.56
C ALA A 20 42.04 -39.47 -23.70
N ILE A 21 42.07 -40.58 -22.93
CA ILE A 21 40.97 -40.93 -22.01
C ILE A 21 40.84 -39.90 -20.89
N ILE A 22 41.95 -39.49 -20.27
CA ILE A 22 41.94 -38.48 -19.20
C ILE A 22 41.47 -37.12 -19.73
N GLY A 23 41.96 -36.71 -20.91
CA GLY A 23 41.48 -35.48 -21.57
C GLY A 23 40.01 -35.50 -21.91
N GLY A 24 39.52 -36.64 -22.42
CA GLY A 24 38.10 -36.86 -22.72
C GLY A 24 37.22 -36.79 -21.47
N CYS A 25 37.66 -37.41 -20.37
CA CYS A 25 36.91 -37.32 -19.09
C CYS A 25 36.87 -35.89 -18.51
N PHE A 26 37.98 -35.16 -18.66
CA PHE A 26 38.03 -33.77 -18.20
C PHE A 26 37.11 -32.87 -19.02
N PHE A 27 37.04 -33.07 -20.33
CA PHE A 27 36.17 -32.34 -21.24
C PHE A 27 34.70 -32.63 -20.95
N LEU A 28 34.35 -33.90 -20.76
CA LEU A 28 32.99 -34.33 -20.37
C LEU A 28 32.57 -33.74 -19.04
N LYS A 29 33.44 -33.79 -18.04
CA LYS A 29 33.13 -33.19 -16.73
C LYS A 29 32.85 -31.69 -16.83
N ASN A 30 33.66 -30.96 -17.62
CA ASN A 30 33.49 -29.52 -17.79
C ASN A 30 32.19 -29.18 -18.54
N TYR A 31 31.83 -29.97 -19.55
CA TYR A 31 30.58 -29.82 -20.30
C TYR A 31 29.34 -30.11 -19.45
N ILE A 32 29.40 -31.14 -18.59
CA ILE A 32 28.31 -31.49 -17.69
C ILE A 32 28.13 -30.42 -16.61
N ASN A 33 29.23 -29.93 -16.01
CA ASN A 33 29.15 -28.88 -15.00
C ASN A 33 28.54 -27.59 -15.55
N GLN A 34 28.91 -27.18 -16.75
CA GLN A 34 28.37 -25.99 -17.39
C GLN A 34 26.86 -26.10 -17.63
N SER A 35 26.38 -27.27 -18.05
CA SER A 35 24.94 -27.56 -18.22
C SER A 35 24.21 -27.59 -16.89
N PHE A 36 24.83 -28.08 -15.83
CA PHE A 36 24.24 -28.10 -14.47
C PHE A 36 24.12 -26.70 -13.87
N ASP A 37 25.15 -25.86 -14.05
CA ASP A 37 25.12 -24.48 -13.53
C ASP A 37 24.04 -23.64 -14.20
N VAL A 38 23.83 -23.79 -15.49
CA VAL A 38 22.76 -23.11 -16.22
C VAL A 38 21.38 -23.52 -15.70
N LYS A 39 21.14 -24.82 -15.53
CA LYS A 39 19.86 -25.33 -15.00
C LYS A 39 19.63 -24.92 -13.56
N THR A 40 20.66 -24.95 -12.73
CA THR A 40 20.59 -24.53 -11.33
C THR A 40 20.29 -23.03 -11.19
N SER A 41 20.90 -22.20 -12.03
CA SER A 41 20.61 -20.77 -12.05
C SER A 41 19.18 -20.47 -12.51
N GLN A 42 18.67 -21.17 -13.54
CA GLN A 42 17.29 -21.07 -13.98
C GLN A 42 16.30 -21.48 -12.86
N TYR A 43 16.60 -22.57 -12.16
CA TYR A 43 15.78 -23.02 -11.01
C TYR A 43 15.75 -22.00 -9.88
N ARG A 44 16.89 -21.38 -9.55
CA ARG A 44 16.96 -20.33 -8.54
C ARG A 44 16.15 -19.10 -8.93
N VAL A 45 16.27 -18.64 -10.17
CA VAL A 45 15.48 -17.52 -10.69
C VAL A 45 13.99 -17.82 -10.65
N TYR A 46 13.59 -19.03 -11.08
CA TYR A 46 12.20 -19.46 -11.04
C TYR A 46 11.63 -19.49 -9.61
N THR A 47 12.37 -20.06 -8.67
CA THR A 47 11.96 -20.12 -7.25
C THR A 47 11.86 -18.72 -6.62
N GLN A 48 12.81 -17.86 -6.96
CA GLN A 48 12.81 -16.49 -6.47
C GLN A 48 11.64 -15.68 -7.03
N SER A 49 11.35 -15.83 -8.32
CA SER A 49 10.18 -15.21 -8.96
C SER A 49 8.87 -15.71 -8.35
N ARG A 50 8.74 -17.01 -8.11
CA ARG A 50 7.57 -17.60 -7.47
C ARG A 50 7.35 -17.04 -6.06
N ASN A 51 8.41 -16.92 -5.27
CA ASN A 51 8.32 -16.36 -3.92
C ASN A 51 7.93 -14.87 -3.93
N SER A 52 8.47 -14.10 -4.89
CA SER A 52 8.07 -12.69 -5.06
C SER A 52 6.61 -12.56 -5.46
N VAL A 53 6.10 -13.40 -6.36
CA VAL A 53 4.68 -13.42 -6.75
C VAL A 53 3.79 -13.72 -5.55
N MET A 54 4.11 -14.73 -4.73
CA MET A 54 3.34 -15.04 -3.52
C MET A 54 3.33 -13.89 -2.51
N GLN A 55 4.45 -13.17 -2.35
CA GLN A 55 4.50 -11.99 -1.48
C GLN A 55 3.64 -10.84 -2.02
N ILE A 56 3.65 -10.65 -3.34
CA ILE A 56 2.82 -9.63 -3.99
C ILE A 56 1.33 -9.99 -3.87
N GLU A 57 0.96 -11.25 -4.10
CA GLU A 57 -0.42 -11.71 -3.92
C GLU A 57 -0.93 -11.48 -2.50
N GLY A 58 -0.12 -11.75 -1.48
CA GLY A 58 -0.49 -11.48 -0.09
C GLY A 58 -0.69 -9.99 0.20
N LYS A 59 0.13 -9.11 -0.39
CA LYS A 59 -0.03 -7.64 -0.29
C LYS A 59 -1.28 -7.16 -1.03
N VAL A 60 -1.51 -7.67 -2.24
CA VAL A 60 -2.68 -7.33 -3.06
C VAL A 60 -3.98 -7.80 -2.40
N ALA A 61 -4.00 -9.00 -1.79
CA ALA A 61 -5.17 -9.49 -1.08
C ALA A 61 -5.57 -8.57 0.08
N LYS A 62 -4.61 -8.11 0.88
CA LYS A 62 -4.84 -7.11 1.95
C LYS A 62 -5.36 -5.78 1.40
N GLN A 63 -4.78 -5.31 0.30
CA GLN A 63 -5.22 -4.06 -0.33
C GLN A 63 -6.63 -4.16 -0.94
N ARG A 64 -7.02 -5.33 -1.47
CA ARG A 64 -8.38 -5.56 -1.98
C ARG A 64 -9.44 -5.44 -0.89
N GLU A 65 -9.17 -5.93 0.30
CA GLU A 65 -10.08 -5.78 1.44
C GLU A 65 -10.24 -4.31 1.85
N HIS A 66 -9.16 -3.55 1.89
CA HIS A 66 -9.22 -2.10 2.11
C HIS A 66 -10.00 -1.38 1.02
N LEU A 67 -9.75 -1.70 -0.25
CA LEU A 67 -10.48 -1.13 -1.39
C LEU A 67 -11.98 -1.47 -1.34
N ALA A 68 -12.35 -2.67 -0.94
CA ALA A 68 -13.75 -3.05 -0.79
C ALA A 68 -14.42 -2.24 0.31
N ARG A 69 -13.77 -2.07 1.47
CA ARG A 69 -14.27 -1.21 2.56
C ARG A 69 -14.40 0.25 2.12
N TRP A 70 -13.41 0.77 1.39
CA TRP A 70 -13.45 2.12 0.83
C TRP A 70 -14.62 2.31 -0.14
N LYS A 71 -14.82 1.37 -1.07
CA LYS A 71 -15.96 1.41 -2.00
C LYS A 71 -17.30 1.41 -1.27
N THR A 72 -17.45 0.61 -0.23
CA THR A 72 -18.66 0.58 0.57
C THR A 72 -18.87 1.90 1.31
N SER A 73 -17.83 2.50 1.88
CA SER A 73 -17.91 3.80 2.56
C SER A 73 -18.25 4.94 1.59
N LEU A 74 -17.71 4.90 0.36
CA LEU A 74 -18.00 5.89 -0.69
C LEU A 74 -19.39 5.73 -1.31
N SER A 75 -20.00 4.54 -1.26
CA SER A 75 -21.34 4.30 -1.82
C SER A 75 -22.49 4.77 -0.90
N THR A 76 -22.16 5.04 0.37
CA THR A 76 -23.14 5.58 1.32
C THR A 76 -23.22 7.09 1.15
N GLU A 77 -24.44 7.64 1.16
CA GLU A 77 -24.66 9.10 1.09
C GLU A 77 -23.89 9.79 2.22
N THR A 78 -22.85 10.54 1.85
CA THR A 78 -21.87 11.04 2.80
C THR A 78 -22.45 12.04 3.78
N THR A 79 -23.43 12.84 3.33
CA THR A 79 -24.07 13.86 4.15
C THR A 79 -24.91 13.26 5.28
N SER A 80 -25.68 12.21 5.01
CA SER A 80 -26.49 11.53 6.03
C SER A 80 -25.62 10.72 7.00
N ALA A 81 -24.60 10.04 6.48
CA ALA A 81 -23.62 9.35 7.31
C ALA A 81 -22.85 10.30 8.24
N LEU A 82 -22.47 11.48 7.74
CA LEU A 82 -21.79 12.51 8.52
C LEU A 82 -22.68 13.01 9.67
N ARG A 83 -23.94 13.32 9.40
CA ARG A 83 -24.90 13.76 10.42
C ARG A 83 -25.11 12.71 11.50
N THR A 84 -25.22 11.43 11.12
CA THR A 84 -25.36 10.32 12.06
C THR A 84 -24.12 10.18 12.93
N ASN A 85 -22.91 10.24 12.34
CA ASN A 85 -21.66 10.14 13.09
C ASN A 85 -21.45 11.34 14.03
N LEU A 86 -21.78 12.57 13.57
CA LEU A 86 -21.72 13.75 14.45
C LEU A 86 -22.64 13.63 15.65
N LYS A 87 -23.87 13.13 15.45
CA LYS A 87 -24.79 12.88 16.55
C LYS A 87 -24.24 11.89 17.57
N LEU A 88 -23.68 10.76 17.10
CA LEU A 88 -23.04 9.77 17.98
C LEU A 88 -21.84 10.32 18.75
N ILE A 89 -21.08 11.23 18.14
CA ILE A 89 -19.95 11.89 18.79
C ILE A 89 -20.44 12.92 19.81
N SER A 90 -21.45 13.71 19.45
CA SER A 90 -22.02 14.72 20.38
C SER A 90 -22.64 14.10 21.61
N GLU A 91 -23.26 12.91 21.51
CA GLU A 91 -23.84 12.18 22.64
C GLU A 91 -22.78 11.70 23.65
N LYS A 92 -21.53 11.52 23.19
CA LYS A 92 -20.40 11.09 24.06
C LYS A 92 -19.68 12.25 24.75
N LEU A 93 -19.89 13.47 24.30
CA LEU A 93 -19.21 14.66 24.80
C LEU A 93 -20.13 15.45 25.75
N PRO A 94 -19.56 16.11 26.76
CA PRO A 94 -20.36 16.95 27.65
C PRO A 94 -21.05 18.10 26.85
N PRO A 95 -22.36 18.29 26.96
CA PRO A 95 -23.08 19.31 26.20
C PRO A 95 -22.62 20.76 26.45
N LYS A 96 -21.98 21.01 27.59
CA LYS A 96 -21.39 22.32 27.92
C LYS A 96 -20.06 22.59 27.21
N GLU A 97 -19.37 21.54 26.79
CA GLU A 97 -18.05 21.63 26.19
C GLU A 97 -18.04 21.44 24.68
N PHE A 98 -19.14 20.93 24.12
CA PHE A 98 -19.29 20.69 22.69
C PHE A 98 -20.72 20.91 22.25
N GLN A 99 -20.91 21.84 21.32
CA GLN A 99 -22.20 22.15 20.68
C GLN A 99 -21.99 22.32 19.19
N GLU A 100 -22.82 21.66 18.39
CA GLU A 100 -22.93 21.90 16.97
C GLU A 100 -23.73 23.18 16.75
N THR A 101 -23.19 24.12 15.98
CA THR A 101 -23.82 25.44 15.71
C THR A 101 -24.29 25.57 14.27
N ALA A 102 -23.65 24.89 13.33
CA ALA A 102 -24.04 24.91 11.91
C ALA A 102 -23.70 23.58 11.23
N PHE A 103 -24.54 23.18 10.29
CA PHE A 103 -24.35 22.05 9.39
C PHE A 103 -24.90 22.44 8.03
N ASP A 104 -24.01 22.93 7.15
CA ASP A 104 -24.39 23.45 5.84
C ASP A 104 -23.71 22.65 4.73
N PRO A 105 -24.44 21.76 4.02
CA PRO A 105 -23.92 21.18 2.80
C PRO A 105 -23.86 22.26 1.72
N ILE A 106 -22.68 22.49 1.16
CA ILE A 106 -22.47 23.47 0.09
C ILE A 106 -22.60 22.75 -1.24
N ALA A 107 -23.63 23.05 -2.00
CA ALA A 107 -23.76 22.55 -3.35
C ALA A 107 -22.76 23.26 -4.27
N GLY A 108 -21.70 22.56 -4.67
CA GLY A 108 -20.70 23.08 -5.60
C GLY A 108 -19.45 22.22 -5.68
N LYS A 109 -18.82 22.22 -6.86
CA LYS A 109 -17.51 21.62 -7.06
C LYS A 109 -16.47 22.64 -6.60
N GLY A 110 -15.95 22.51 -5.40
CA GLY A 110 -14.88 23.33 -4.87
C GLY A 110 -13.65 22.52 -4.52
N GLY A 111 -12.50 23.19 -4.36
CA GLY A 111 -11.24 22.58 -3.98
C GLY A 111 -10.65 21.65 -5.07
N PHE A 112 -10.04 20.57 -4.68
CA PHE A 112 -9.43 19.59 -5.60
C PHE A 112 -10.44 18.87 -6.50
N GLY A 113 -11.75 18.93 -6.21
CA GLY A 113 -12.81 18.34 -7.03
C GLY A 113 -12.91 18.92 -8.45
N THR A 114 -12.34 20.10 -8.70
CA THR A 114 -12.23 20.67 -10.05
C THR A 114 -11.12 20.03 -10.90
N ALA A 115 -10.09 19.49 -10.27
CA ALA A 115 -8.98 18.82 -10.93
C ALA A 115 -9.19 17.30 -11.09
N SER A 116 -10.19 16.74 -10.41
CA SER A 116 -10.54 15.31 -10.44
C SER A 116 -11.91 15.11 -11.06
N ASN A 117 -12.04 14.03 -11.87
CA ASN A 117 -13.34 13.58 -12.39
C ASN A 117 -14.24 12.93 -11.31
N GLN A 118 -13.73 12.80 -10.09
CA GLN A 118 -14.45 12.19 -8.97
C GLN A 118 -15.45 13.18 -8.38
N LYS A 119 -16.66 12.72 -8.10
CA LYS A 119 -17.70 13.52 -7.43
C LYS A 119 -17.25 13.87 -6.02
N SER A 120 -17.46 15.10 -5.62
CA SER A 120 -17.18 15.58 -4.26
C SER A 120 -18.24 16.57 -3.83
N SER A 121 -18.61 16.53 -2.57
CA SER A 121 -19.47 17.52 -1.92
C SER A 121 -18.67 18.28 -0.85
N GLN A 122 -18.97 19.57 -0.71
CA GLN A 122 -18.39 20.38 0.36
C GLN A 122 -19.40 20.54 1.49
N ILE A 123 -18.90 20.43 2.71
CA ILE A 123 -19.72 20.53 3.91
C ILE A 123 -19.03 21.49 4.88
N ARG A 124 -19.79 22.51 5.32
CA ARG A 124 -19.35 23.42 6.36
C ARG A 124 -19.98 23.00 7.67
N LEU A 125 -19.14 22.85 8.69
CA LEU A 125 -19.54 22.53 10.04
C LEU A 125 -19.17 23.68 10.97
N GLY A 126 -20.07 24.04 11.86
CA GLY A 126 -19.82 24.98 12.94
C GLY A 126 -19.89 24.28 14.28
N PHE A 127 -18.94 24.54 15.15
CA PHE A 127 -18.91 24.01 16.52
C PHE A 127 -18.60 25.11 17.50
N ARG A 128 -19.17 25.03 18.70
CA ARG A 128 -18.80 25.82 19.86
C ARG A 128 -18.39 24.90 20.98
N GLY A 129 -17.21 25.13 21.54
CA GLY A 129 -16.75 24.25 22.62
C GLY A 129 -15.34 24.58 23.10
N THR A 130 -14.83 23.73 23.97
CA THR A 130 -13.44 23.78 24.38
C THR A 130 -12.56 23.21 23.28
N PHE A 131 -11.32 23.70 23.16
CA PHE A 131 -10.38 23.21 22.16
C PHE A 131 -10.21 21.68 22.22
N ARG A 132 -10.07 21.13 23.43
CA ARG A 132 -9.86 19.70 23.64
C ARG A 132 -11.05 18.86 23.18
N SER A 133 -12.27 19.28 23.50
CA SER A 133 -13.47 18.53 23.13
C SER A 133 -13.71 18.55 21.63
N VAL A 134 -13.52 19.71 20.97
CA VAL A 134 -13.66 19.82 19.53
C VAL A 134 -12.55 19.05 18.80
N GLN A 135 -11.30 19.15 19.24
CA GLN A 135 -10.19 18.37 18.68
C GLN A 135 -10.47 16.86 18.72
N ARG A 136 -10.99 16.37 19.86
CA ARG A 136 -11.37 14.97 20.00
C ARG A 136 -12.51 14.58 19.07
N ALA A 137 -13.51 15.45 18.95
CA ALA A 137 -14.63 15.21 18.05
C ALA A 137 -14.19 15.12 16.58
N LEU A 138 -13.32 16.04 16.12
CA LEU A 138 -12.79 16.04 14.76
C LEU A 138 -11.93 14.79 14.50
N ALA A 139 -11.05 14.41 15.42
CA ALA A 139 -10.22 13.22 15.28
C ALA A 139 -11.07 11.93 15.23
N GLU A 140 -12.13 11.81 16.06
CA GLU A 140 -13.05 10.68 16.03
C GLU A 140 -13.86 10.66 14.72
N LEU A 141 -14.25 11.82 14.20
CA LEU A 141 -14.96 11.96 12.94
C LEU A 141 -14.09 11.49 11.76
N GLU A 142 -12.85 11.96 11.67
CA GLU A 142 -11.90 11.56 10.63
C GLU A 142 -11.58 10.06 10.70
N ALA A 143 -11.45 9.51 11.90
CA ALA A 143 -11.23 8.07 12.08
C ALA A 143 -12.42 7.21 11.60
N ARG A 144 -13.66 7.72 11.73
CA ARG A 144 -14.89 7.02 11.30
C ARG A 144 -15.19 7.23 9.82
N MET A 145 -14.82 8.38 9.28
CA MET A 145 -15.12 8.80 7.92
C MET A 145 -13.85 9.23 7.18
N PRO A 146 -13.00 8.28 6.76
CA PRO A 146 -11.73 8.58 6.11
C PRO A 146 -11.89 9.22 4.72
N GLN A 147 -13.09 9.22 4.15
CA GLN A 147 -13.43 9.92 2.90
C GLN A 147 -13.59 11.44 3.07
N LEU A 148 -13.61 11.95 4.31
CA LEU A 148 -13.62 13.36 4.59
C LEU A 148 -12.21 13.93 4.55
N GLN A 149 -12.03 15.02 3.83
CA GLN A 149 -10.78 15.77 3.77
C GLN A 149 -11.00 17.16 4.34
N LEU A 150 -10.29 17.50 5.41
CA LEU A 150 -10.27 18.83 5.97
C LEU A 150 -9.62 19.81 4.98
N GLN A 151 -10.36 20.85 4.61
CA GLN A 151 -9.90 21.90 3.72
C GLN A 151 -9.48 23.14 4.50
N GLU A 152 -10.31 23.54 5.45
CA GLU A 152 -10.09 24.76 6.21
C GLU A 152 -10.58 24.57 7.64
N LEU A 153 -9.82 25.06 8.59
CA LEU A 153 -10.19 25.16 9.99
C LEU A 153 -9.98 26.59 10.46
N ARG A 154 -11.07 27.25 10.86
CA ARG A 154 -11.04 28.56 11.47
C ARG A 154 -11.47 28.47 12.92
N ILE A 155 -10.72 29.14 13.79
CA ILE A 155 -10.97 29.16 15.23
C ILE A 155 -11.05 30.61 15.68
N ASP A 156 -12.21 30.99 16.17
CA ASP A 156 -12.46 32.35 16.67
C ASP A 156 -12.82 32.29 18.18
N PRO A 157 -12.38 33.25 18.98
CA PRO A 157 -12.77 33.30 20.38
C PRO A 157 -14.29 33.54 20.52
N SER A 158 -14.91 32.82 21.48
CA SER A 158 -16.32 33.05 21.81
C SER A 158 -16.42 34.15 22.88
N GLN A 159 -17.52 34.88 22.87
CA GLN A 159 -17.81 35.87 23.93
C GLN A 159 -18.02 35.22 25.30
N GLN A 160 -18.30 33.93 25.36
CA GLN A 160 -18.40 33.16 26.60
C GLN A 160 -17.01 32.64 26.97
N GLY A 161 -16.50 33.02 28.15
CA GLY A 161 -15.16 32.70 28.60
C GLY A 161 -14.84 31.18 28.54
N GLY A 162 -13.69 30.87 27.95
CA GLY A 162 -13.18 29.49 27.84
C GLY A 162 -13.72 28.66 26.68
N LEU A 163 -14.72 29.15 25.93
CA LEU A 163 -15.23 28.50 24.73
C LEU A 163 -14.68 29.17 23.46
N LEU A 164 -14.58 28.38 22.41
CA LEU A 164 -14.14 28.79 21.07
C LEU A 164 -15.23 28.45 20.06
N ASN A 165 -15.31 29.24 19.00
CA ASN A 165 -16.12 28.96 17.83
C ASN A 165 -15.19 28.36 16.74
N PHE A 166 -15.58 27.22 16.22
CA PHE A 166 -14.86 26.51 15.17
C PHE A 166 -15.72 26.50 13.91
N GLN A 167 -15.12 26.87 12.79
CA GLN A 167 -15.69 26.68 11.47
C GLN A 167 -14.78 25.74 10.70
N VAL A 168 -15.35 24.64 10.21
CA VAL A 168 -14.63 23.55 9.58
C VAL A 168 -15.23 23.28 8.21
N ASN A 169 -14.43 23.35 7.18
CA ASN A 169 -14.84 23.02 5.82
C ASN A 169 -14.22 21.67 5.44
N TYR A 170 -15.09 20.71 5.14
CA TYR A 170 -14.70 19.40 4.64
C TYR A 170 -15.05 19.24 3.17
N THR A 171 -14.19 18.55 2.43
CA THR A 171 -14.55 17.94 1.15
C THR A 171 -14.79 16.46 1.39
N ALA A 172 -15.99 16.01 1.01
CA ALA A 172 -16.37 14.62 1.06
C ALA A 172 -16.28 14.03 -0.35
N TRP A 173 -15.52 12.94 -0.49
CA TRP A 173 -15.42 12.22 -1.75
C TRP A 173 -16.57 11.24 -1.88
N GLU A 174 -17.21 11.23 -3.05
CA GLU A 174 -18.33 10.37 -3.40
C GLU A 174 -17.98 9.50 -4.60
N ASN A 175 -18.67 8.38 -4.74
CA ASN A 175 -18.39 7.44 -5.86
C ASN A 175 -19.27 7.78 -7.07
#